data_74593c97a74ec59823a171adba3c3d79
#
_entry.id   74593c97a74ec59823a171adba3c3d79
#
_cell.length_a   1.000
_cell.length_b   1.000
_cell.length_c   1.000
_cell.angle_alpha   90.00
_cell.angle_beta   90.00
_cell.angle_gamma   90.00
#
_symmetry.space_group_name_H-M   'P 1'
#
loop_
_entity.id
_entity.type
_entity.pdbx_description
1 polymer ?
#
loop_
_entity_poly.entity_id
_entity_poly.type
_entity_poly.pdbx_seq_one_letter_code
_entity_poly.pdbx_strand_id
1 'polypeptide(L)'
;MAEYNFKTGVSAGEYRAFLNSSPAYCFTQLPEWSEVKDNWAHDICMLYKDGVPAVGALLLIRHLPLGKKLIYSPRGPVGDFGDREAMREFSAELKKYAKKIGAIAVKIDPFVIRENYENQKAADFGNSFDETVSVMQECGFIHRGFSLDINAYFQPRFNMAVPLFNENGPIDSAGFLKAVPKKTRYYMGSFHNSKGIEFIKADPDDDLSEFVRLLGQTEKRQGISLRNEEYFKKIRHAFGDRAVIYYARMHLDRYVEYLEGLIAKKQNI
;
A
#
# COMPACT_ATOMS: atom_id res chain seq x y z
N MET A 1 35.98 0.83 -9.28
CA MET A 1 35.02 0.86 -8.16
C MET A 1 33.85 1.69 -8.63
N ALA A 2 32.61 1.30 -8.38
CA ALA A 2 31.44 2.10 -8.71
C ALA A 2 31.47 3.42 -7.94
N GLU A 3 31.03 4.49 -8.56
CA GLU A 3 30.89 5.81 -7.94
C GLU A 3 29.50 5.93 -7.31
N TYR A 4 29.46 6.25 -6.01
CA TYR A 4 28.20 6.41 -5.27
C TYR A 4 27.97 7.87 -4.91
N ASN A 5 26.76 8.37 -5.17
CA ASN A 5 26.35 9.73 -4.83
C ASN A 5 24.99 9.71 -4.13
N PHE A 6 24.95 10.09 -2.86
CA PHE A 6 23.72 10.17 -2.06
C PHE A 6 23.19 11.62 -2.05
N LYS A 7 21.91 11.78 -2.37
CA LYS A 7 21.22 13.07 -2.36
C LYS A 7 20.02 13.04 -1.40
N THR A 8 19.78 14.17 -0.75
CA THR A 8 18.56 14.48 0.01
C THR A 8 17.88 15.68 -0.64
N GLY A 9 16.61 15.94 -0.33
CA GLY A 9 15.85 17.00 -1.00
C GLY A 9 15.60 16.71 -2.48
N VAL A 10 15.54 15.43 -2.85
CA VAL A 10 15.25 15.01 -4.22
C VAL A 10 13.85 15.44 -4.60
N SER A 11 13.65 15.94 -5.81
CA SER A 11 12.36 16.40 -6.27
C SER A 11 11.34 15.22 -6.41
N ALA A 12 10.07 15.54 -6.18
CA ALA A 12 8.98 14.56 -6.35
C ALA A 12 8.95 13.96 -7.76
N GLY A 13 9.27 14.76 -8.80
CA GLY A 13 9.31 14.30 -10.19
C GLY A 13 10.43 13.28 -10.44
N GLU A 14 11.64 13.57 -9.95
CA GLU A 14 12.81 12.69 -10.08
C GLU A 14 12.59 11.37 -9.33
N TYR A 15 12.08 11.45 -8.11
CA TYR A 15 11.78 10.25 -7.33
C TYR A 15 10.67 9.40 -7.96
N ARG A 16 9.64 10.03 -8.52
CA ARG A 16 8.57 9.33 -9.23
C ARG A 16 9.09 8.59 -10.47
N ALA A 17 10.00 9.22 -11.22
CA ALA A 17 10.64 8.56 -12.37
C ALA A 17 11.42 7.30 -11.93
N PHE A 18 12.15 7.37 -10.82
CA PHE A 18 12.82 6.22 -10.22
C PHE A 18 11.82 5.12 -9.81
N LEU A 19 10.74 5.48 -9.10
CA LEU A 19 9.72 4.50 -8.68
C LEU A 19 9.10 3.79 -9.88
N ASN A 20 8.80 4.53 -10.97
CA ASN A 20 8.20 3.96 -12.18
C ASN A 20 9.14 2.99 -12.91
N SER A 21 10.45 3.13 -12.74
CA SER A 21 11.45 2.19 -13.27
C SER A 21 11.74 1.02 -12.33
N SER A 22 11.24 1.07 -11.10
CA SER A 22 11.48 0.04 -10.10
C SER A 22 10.50 -1.13 -10.25
N PRO A 23 10.94 -2.39 -10.04
CA PRO A 23 10.10 -3.57 -10.27
C PRO A 23 8.91 -3.65 -9.31
N ALA A 24 9.04 -3.09 -8.12
CA ALA A 24 7.99 -3.06 -7.13
C ALA A 24 8.16 -1.91 -6.13
N TYR A 25 7.06 -1.24 -5.82
CA TYR A 25 6.97 -0.29 -4.71
C TYR A 25 5.53 -0.22 -4.18
N CYS A 26 5.38 0.32 -2.99
CA CYS A 26 4.07 0.55 -2.38
C CYS A 26 3.67 2.03 -2.54
N PHE A 27 2.38 2.32 -2.67
CA PHE A 27 1.86 3.69 -2.78
C PHE A 27 2.30 4.61 -1.63
N THR A 28 2.66 4.04 -0.47
CA THR A 28 3.21 4.79 0.67
C THR A 28 4.62 5.34 0.43
N GLN A 29 5.27 4.95 -0.66
CA GLN A 29 6.52 5.54 -1.14
C GLN A 29 6.30 6.64 -2.19
N LEU A 30 5.07 6.82 -2.69
CA LEU A 30 4.78 7.94 -3.59
C LEU A 30 4.90 9.27 -2.84
N PRO A 31 5.42 10.33 -3.49
CA PRO A 31 5.55 11.66 -2.87
C PRO A 31 4.26 12.18 -2.25
N GLU A 32 3.11 11.88 -2.84
CA GLU A 32 1.78 12.27 -2.35
C GLU A 32 1.47 11.74 -0.96
N TRP A 33 2.13 10.64 -0.55
CA TRP A 33 1.94 10.12 0.79
C TRP A 33 2.41 11.09 1.88
N SER A 34 3.38 11.94 1.58
CA SER A 34 3.83 12.99 2.50
C SER A 34 2.75 14.04 2.77
N GLU A 35 1.90 14.33 1.78
CA GLU A 35 0.77 15.25 1.92
C GLU A 35 -0.33 14.64 2.81
N VAL A 36 -0.59 13.33 2.69
CA VAL A 36 -1.49 12.60 3.61
C VAL A 36 -0.97 12.60 5.04
N LYS A 37 0.36 12.63 5.21
CA LYS A 37 1.07 12.65 6.49
C LYS A 37 1.56 14.06 6.87
N ASP A 38 0.77 15.06 6.61
CA ASP A 38 1.07 16.49 6.81
C ASP A 38 1.47 16.88 8.24
N ASN A 39 1.16 16.05 9.22
CA ASN A 39 1.60 16.20 10.61
C ASN A 39 3.03 15.68 10.86
N TRP A 40 3.75 15.20 9.83
CA TRP A 40 5.15 14.83 9.85
C TRP A 40 5.89 15.69 8.83
N ALA A 41 7.09 16.12 9.15
CA ALA A 41 8.00 16.61 8.13
C ALA A 41 8.42 15.44 7.23
N HIS A 42 8.90 15.75 6.03
CA HIS A 42 9.34 14.70 5.10
C HIS A 42 10.59 15.14 4.35
N ASP A 43 11.28 14.19 3.78
CA ASP A 43 12.36 14.35 2.82
C ASP A 43 12.37 13.16 1.86
N ILE A 44 12.96 13.34 0.70
CA ILE A 44 13.20 12.25 -0.25
C ILE A 44 14.71 12.13 -0.43
N CYS A 45 15.23 10.91 -0.23
CA CYS A 45 16.62 10.64 -0.47
C CYS A 45 16.80 9.55 -1.52
N MET A 46 17.89 9.69 -2.30
CA MET A 46 18.26 8.70 -3.32
C MET A 46 19.78 8.48 -3.34
N LEU A 47 20.17 7.25 -3.59
CA LEU A 47 21.54 6.84 -3.92
C LEU A 47 21.64 6.60 -5.42
N TYR A 48 22.65 7.19 -6.03
CA TYR A 48 23.00 6.96 -7.44
C TYR A 48 24.28 6.14 -7.47
N LYS A 49 24.31 5.16 -8.37
CA LYS A 49 25.47 4.32 -8.69
C LYS A 49 25.86 4.61 -10.13
N ASP A 50 27.07 5.13 -10.35
CA ASP A 50 27.55 5.55 -11.66
C ASP A 50 26.59 6.52 -12.38
N GLY A 51 26.00 7.43 -11.61
CA GLY A 51 25.03 8.43 -12.10
C GLY A 51 23.59 7.91 -12.30
N VAL A 52 23.31 6.60 -12.11
CA VAL A 52 21.99 6.00 -12.26
C VAL A 52 21.33 5.82 -10.89
N PRO A 53 20.04 6.17 -10.72
CA PRO A 53 19.32 5.90 -9.47
C PRO A 53 19.31 4.41 -9.13
N ALA A 54 19.76 4.05 -7.93
CA ALA A 54 19.87 2.67 -7.48
C ALA A 54 18.96 2.36 -6.27
N VAL A 55 18.90 3.27 -5.29
CA VAL A 55 18.08 3.11 -4.09
C VAL A 55 17.44 4.45 -3.76
N GLY A 56 16.17 4.43 -3.36
CA GLY A 56 15.46 5.65 -2.96
C GLY A 56 14.48 5.42 -1.82
N ALA A 57 14.18 6.48 -1.07
CA ALA A 57 13.22 6.42 0.02
C ALA A 57 12.50 7.74 0.26
N LEU A 58 11.18 7.69 0.41
CA LEU A 58 10.41 8.74 1.07
C LEU A 58 10.58 8.56 2.59
N LEU A 59 11.06 9.59 3.24
CA LEU A 59 11.30 9.66 4.66
C LEU A 59 10.25 10.54 5.34
N LEU A 60 9.46 9.98 6.23
CA LEU A 60 8.61 10.73 7.14
C LEU A 60 9.39 11.02 8.42
N ILE A 61 9.40 12.26 8.87
CA ILE A 61 10.21 12.72 10.00
C ILE A 61 9.31 13.22 11.10
N ARG A 62 9.20 12.46 12.17
CA ARG A 62 8.42 12.83 13.34
C ARG A 62 9.27 13.60 14.34
N HIS A 63 8.79 14.76 14.76
CA HIS A 63 9.36 15.48 15.88
C HIS A 63 8.98 14.81 17.19
N LEU A 64 9.96 14.65 18.06
CA LEU A 64 9.85 14.07 19.40
C LEU A 64 10.20 15.13 20.45
N PRO A 65 9.87 14.90 21.74
CA PRO A 65 10.33 15.78 22.82
C PRO A 65 11.85 15.97 22.81
N LEU A 66 12.30 17.06 23.42
CA LEU A 66 13.72 17.44 23.54
C LEU A 66 14.43 17.66 22.17
N GLY A 67 13.68 18.08 21.14
CA GLY A 67 14.23 18.34 19.81
C GLY A 67 14.71 17.10 19.06
N LYS A 68 14.43 15.90 19.55
CA LYS A 68 14.76 14.65 18.88
C LYS A 68 13.82 14.39 17.71
N LYS A 69 14.25 13.51 16.80
CA LYS A 69 13.45 13.11 15.65
C LYS A 69 13.46 11.58 15.49
N LEU A 70 12.40 11.07 14.86
CA LEU A 70 12.30 9.69 14.37
C LEU A 70 12.09 9.76 12.87
N ILE A 71 12.89 9.03 12.11
CA ILE A 71 12.68 8.82 10.67
C ILE A 71 11.90 7.52 10.47
N TYR A 72 10.90 7.54 9.61
CA TYR A 72 10.19 6.35 9.17
C TYR A 72 10.00 6.36 7.65
N SER A 73 10.45 5.30 6.98
CA SER A 73 10.19 5.07 5.56
C SER A 73 9.19 3.94 5.40
N PRO A 74 7.88 4.26 5.23
CA PRO A 74 6.84 3.24 5.14
C PRO A 74 6.97 2.47 3.82
N ARG A 75 7.13 1.15 3.90
CA ARG A 75 7.37 0.28 2.75
C ARG A 75 8.63 0.63 1.93
N GLY A 76 9.56 1.36 2.52
CA GLY A 76 10.85 1.70 1.93
C GLY A 76 12.02 1.18 2.75
N PRO A 77 13.25 1.30 2.22
CA PRO A 77 13.59 1.89 0.92
C PRO A 77 13.15 1.02 -0.27
N VAL A 78 13.14 1.63 -1.46
CA VAL A 78 12.93 0.97 -2.75
C VAL A 78 14.28 0.82 -3.45
N GLY A 79 14.55 -0.35 -4.01
CA GLY A 79 15.80 -0.67 -4.70
C GLY A 79 16.02 -2.17 -4.79
N ASP A 80 17.12 -2.57 -5.42
CA ASP A 80 17.52 -3.97 -5.48
C ASP A 80 18.29 -4.37 -4.20
N PHE A 81 17.66 -5.18 -3.37
CA PHE A 81 18.30 -5.70 -2.15
C PHE A 81 19.39 -6.73 -2.44
N GLY A 82 19.50 -7.26 -3.66
CA GLY A 82 20.61 -8.09 -4.12
C GLY A 82 21.90 -7.28 -4.37
N ASP A 83 21.80 -5.97 -4.67
CA ASP A 83 22.97 -5.08 -4.74
C ASP A 83 23.41 -4.69 -3.32
N ARG A 84 24.13 -5.61 -2.66
CA ARG A 84 24.60 -5.46 -1.28
C ARG A 84 25.45 -4.20 -1.07
N GLU A 85 26.23 -3.82 -2.08
CA GLU A 85 27.09 -2.64 -2.00
C GLU A 85 26.26 -1.36 -2.01
N ALA A 86 25.30 -1.23 -2.93
CA ALA A 86 24.38 -0.09 -2.96
C ALA A 86 23.57 0.02 -1.66
N MET A 87 23.10 -1.10 -1.10
CA MET A 87 22.36 -1.09 0.16
C MET A 87 23.24 -0.67 1.34
N ARG A 88 24.52 -1.06 1.39
CA ARG A 88 25.47 -0.62 2.42
C ARG A 88 25.73 0.88 2.32
N GLU A 89 26.02 1.38 1.12
CA GLU A 89 26.28 2.80 0.90
C GLU A 89 25.04 3.65 1.24
N PHE A 90 23.86 3.25 0.75
CA PHE A 90 22.61 3.93 1.09
C PHE A 90 22.37 3.99 2.60
N SER A 91 22.55 2.86 3.28
CA SER A 91 22.34 2.76 4.73
C SER A 91 23.35 3.59 5.52
N ALA A 92 24.60 3.63 5.09
CA ALA A 92 25.66 4.44 5.72
C ALA A 92 25.36 5.94 5.58
N GLU A 93 24.96 6.39 4.39
CA GLU A 93 24.61 7.79 4.13
C GLU A 93 23.30 8.20 4.83
N LEU A 94 22.29 7.32 4.83
CA LEU A 94 21.06 7.55 5.59
C LEU A 94 21.32 7.69 7.09
N LYS A 95 22.26 6.91 7.65
CA LYS A 95 22.69 7.03 9.03
C LYS A 95 23.40 8.36 9.31
N LYS A 96 24.24 8.85 8.38
CA LYS A 96 24.89 10.17 8.47
C LYS A 96 23.83 11.28 8.43
N TYR A 97 22.89 11.20 7.49
CA TYR A 97 21.78 12.12 7.38
C TYR A 97 20.92 12.14 8.67
N ALA A 98 20.54 10.96 9.19
CA ALA A 98 19.77 10.86 10.42
C ALA A 98 20.47 11.54 11.61
N LYS A 99 21.78 11.33 11.77
CA LYS A 99 22.58 12.02 12.79
C LYS A 99 22.59 13.54 12.59
N LYS A 100 22.78 14.01 11.35
CA LYS A 100 22.81 15.43 11.00
C LYS A 100 21.53 16.15 11.39
N ILE A 101 20.35 15.52 11.21
CA ILE A 101 19.07 16.12 11.56
C ILE A 101 18.62 15.87 13.01
N GLY A 102 19.41 15.17 13.83
CA GLY A 102 19.11 14.86 15.23
C GLY A 102 18.11 13.72 15.42
N ALA A 103 18.01 12.82 14.44
CA ALA A 103 17.16 11.64 14.58
C ALA A 103 17.83 10.57 15.46
N ILE A 104 17.07 10.02 16.40
CA ILE A 104 17.52 8.97 17.33
C ILE A 104 17.33 7.57 16.78
N ALA A 105 16.47 7.40 15.79
CA ALA A 105 16.23 6.13 15.12
C ALA A 105 15.75 6.34 13.68
N VAL A 106 16.04 5.34 12.85
CA VAL A 106 15.48 5.17 11.51
C VAL A 106 14.70 3.86 11.50
N LYS A 107 13.42 3.95 11.20
CA LYS A 107 12.54 2.81 11.02
C LYS A 107 12.28 2.60 9.55
N ILE A 108 12.38 1.36 9.09
CA ILE A 108 12.05 0.93 7.73
C ILE A 108 11.18 -0.32 7.80
N ASP A 109 10.36 -0.54 6.80
CA ASP A 109 9.64 -1.79 6.58
C ASP A 109 9.48 -2.05 5.07
N PRO A 110 10.57 -2.40 4.37
CA PRO A 110 10.59 -2.55 2.92
C PRO A 110 9.49 -3.48 2.41
N PHE A 111 8.99 -3.17 1.20
CA PHE A 111 8.00 -4.01 0.53
C PHE A 111 8.70 -5.21 -0.12
N VAL A 112 9.03 -6.20 0.70
CA VAL A 112 9.65 -7.45 0.25
C VAL A 112 8.68 -8.60 0.50
N ILE A 113 8.39 -9.35 -0.56
CA ILE A 113 7.49 -10.50 -0.48
C ILE A 113 8.28 -11.67 0.10
N ARG A 114 7.83 -12.22 1.23
CA ARG A 114 8.41 -13.41 1.83
C ARG A 114 7.89 -14.68 1.17
N GLU A 115 6.58 -14.74 1.03
CA GLU A 115 5.88 -15.89 0.48
C GLU A 115 4.68 -15.38 -0.33
N ASN A 116 4.48 -15.93 -1.50
CA ASN A 116 3.28 -15.70 -2.30
C ASN A 116 2.49 -17.00 -2.40
N TYR A 117 1.18 -16.89 -2.25
CA TYR A 117 0.28 -18.02 -2.35
C TYR A 117 -0.69 -17.79 -3.49
N GLU A 118 -0.45 -18.45 -4.62
CA GLU A 118 -1.41 -18.54 -5.71
C GLU A 118 -2.16 -19.86 -5.62
N ASN A 119 -3.49 -19.78 -5.53
CA ASN A 119 -4.35 -20.99 -5.39
C ASN A 119 -3.90 -21.93 -4.25
N GLN A 120 -3.48 -21.37 -3.11
CA GLN A 120 -2.96 -22.07 -1.93
C GLN A 120 -1.62 -22.81 -2.15
N LYS A 121 -0.91 -22.51 -3.22
CA LYS A 121 0.45 -23.00 -3.46
C LYS A 121 1.44 -21.86 -3.29
N ALA A 122 2.57 -22.14 -2.63
CA ALA A 122 3.68 -21.19 -2.56
C ALA A 122 4.26 -20.99 -3.96
N ALA A 123 4.40 -19.73 -4.38
CA ALA A 123 5.11 -19.36 -5.60
C ALA A 123 6.50 -18.83 -5.24
N ASP A 124 7.50 -19.18 -6.05
CA ASP A 124 8.88 -18.75 -5.85
C ASP A 124 9.07 -17.34 -6.45
N PHE A 125 9.59 -16.40 -5.65
CA PHE A 125 9.83 -15.00 -6.01
C PHE A 125 11.31 -14.61 -6.04
N GLY A 126 12.20 -15.52 -6.34
CA GLY A 126 13.58 -15.25 -6.78
C GLY A 126 14.54 -14.61 -5.78
N ASN A 127 14.13 -13.71 -4.91
CA ASN A 127 14.95 -13.16 -3.83
C ASN A 127 14.42 -13.65 -2.49
N SER A 128 15.22 -14.43 -1.76
CA SER A 128 14.74 -14.91 -0.47
C SER A 128 14.60 -13.73 0.49
N PHE A 129 13.47 -13.66 1.16
CA PHE A 129 13.24 -12.73 2.26
C PHE A 129 14.38 -12.78 3.29
N ASP A 130 14.88 -13.97 3.57
CA ASP A 130 15.96 -14.19 4.54
C ASP A 130 17.27 -13.54 4.06
N GLU A 131 17.54 -13.52 2.76
CA GLU A 131 18.67 -12.80 2.18
C GLU A 131 18.53 -11.29 2.37
N THR A 132 17.35 -10.73 2.10
CA THR A 132 17.08 -9.31 2.35
C THR A 132 17.27 -8.94 3.82
N VAL A 133 16.78 -9.78 4.74
CA VAL A 133 17.00 -9.57 6.19
C VAL A 133 18.50 -9.60 6.52
N SER A 134 19.25 -10.55 5.98
CA SER A 134 20.71 -10.65 6.17
C SER A 134 21.43 -9.38 5.69
N VAL A 135 21.13 -8.92 4.47
CA VAL A 135 21.73 -7.69 3.91
C VAL A 135 21.43 -6.48 4.79
N MET A 136 20.18 -6.31 5.23
CA MET A 136 19.80 -5.17 6.07
C MET A 136 20.43 -5.25 7.48
N GLN A 137 20.61 -6.45 8.03
CA GLN A 137 21.36 -6.64 9.28
C GLN A 137 22.85 -6.27 9.13
N GLU A 138 23.49 -6.67 8.04
CA GLU A 138 24.85 -6.24 7.70
C GLU A 138 24.98 -4.72 7.57
N CYS A 139 23.92 -4.04 7.10
CA CYS A 139 23.82 -2.58 7.05
C CYS A 139 23.58 -1.94 8.44
N GLY A 140 23.44 -2.73 9.50
CA GLY A 140 23.25 -2.28 10.88
C GLY A 140 21.79 -2.06 11.28
N PHE A 141 20.83 -2.56 10.53
CA PHE A 141 19.42 -2.59 10.96
C PHE A 141 19.15 -3.81 11.86
N ILE A 142 18.19 -3.67 12.75
CA ILE A 142 17.75 -4.74 13.65
C ILE A 142 16.37 -5.19 13.21
N HIS A 143 16.24 -6.45 12.76
CA HIS A 143 14.96 -7.04 12.46
C HIS A 143 14.16 -7.28 13.75
N ARG A 144 12.98 -6.66 13.85
CA ARG A 144 12.13 -6.69 15.05
C ARG A 144 11.12 -7.84 15.08
N GLY A 145 11.25 -8.79 14.15
CA GLY A 145 10.28 -9.88 14.00
C GLY A 145 8.99 -9.42 13.32
N PHE A 146 7.95 -10.21 13.48
CA PHE A 146 6.63 -9.98 12.90
C PHE A 146 5.60 -9.83 14.01
N SER A 147 4.59 -8.98 13.75
CA SER A 147 3.41 -8.87 14.61
C SER A 147 2.17 -9.35 13.85
N LEU A 148 1.25 -9.98 14.57
CA LEU A 148 -0.10 -10.29 14.12
C LEU A 148 -1.12 -9.29 14.65
N ASP A 149 -0.69 -8.36 15.52
CA ASP A 149 -1.54 -7.34 16.08
C ASP A 149 -1.85 -6.26 15.04
N ILE A 150 -3.14 -6.00 14.81
CA ILE A 150 -3.62 -4.95 13.91
C ILE A 150 -3.20 -3.54 14.36
N ASN A 151 -2.94 -3.36 15.65
CA ASN A 151 -2.47 -2.10 16.23
C ASN A 151 -0.95 -1.99 16.25
N ALA A 152 -0.23 -2.96 15.69
CA ALA A 152 1.22 -2.90 15.63
C ALA A 152 1.70 -1.67 14.86
N TYR A 153 2.87 -1.16 15.25
CA TYR A 153 3.52 0.00 14.61
C TYR A 153 4.10 -0.31 13.21
N PHE A 154 3.69 -1.41 12.59
CA PHE A 154 4.17 -1.89 11.29
C PHE A 154 3.01 -1.93 10.29
N GLN A 155 3.36 -1.88 9.01
CA GLN A 155 2.39 -2.12 7.94
C GLN A 155 1.87 -3.57 7.98
N PRO A 156 0.66 -3.84 7.47
CA PRO A 156 0.10 -5.19 7.48
C PRO A 156 1.06 -6.23 6.91
N ARG A 157 1.25 -7.31 7.66
CA ARG A 157 2.12 -8.42 7.26
C ARG A 157 1.54 -9.20 6.07
N PHE A 158 0.25 -9.41 6.07
CA PHE A 158 -0.45 -10.14 5.02
C PHE A 158 -1.21 -9.16 4.13
N ASN A 159 -1.05 -9.32 2.83
CA ASN A 159 -1.76 -8.55 1.84
C ASN A 159 -2.45 -9.50 0.88
N MET A 160 -3.70 -9.19 0.53
CA MET A 160 -4.40 -9.82 -0.57
C MET A 160 -4.20 -8.95 -1.80
N ALA A 161 -3.70 -9.54 -2.87
CA ALA A 161 -3.48 -8.84 -4.13
C ALA A 161 -4.26 -9.49 -5.25
N VAL A 162 -4.79 -8.67 -6.15
CA VAL A 162 -5.41 -9.12 -7.39
C VAL A 162 -4.56 -8.55 -8.52
N PRO A 163 -3.92 -9.39 -9.35
CA PRO A 163 -3.14 -8.91 -10.47
C PRO A 163 -4.07 -8.27 -11.51
N LEU A 164 -3.73 -7.04 -11.93
CA LEU A 164 -4.42 -6.32 -13.00
C LEU A 164 -3.60 -6.29 -14.28
N PHE A 165 -2.42 -6.91 -14.27
CA PHE A 165 -1.49 -7.02 -15.39
C PHE A 165 -0.96 -8.44 -15.47
N ASN A 166 -0.63 -8.88 -16.67
CA ASN A 166 0.12 -10.10 -16.95
C ASN A 166 1.23 -9.80 -17.96
N GLU A 167 1.92 -10.81 -18.44
CA GLU A 167 3.00 -10.69 -19.45
C GLU A 167 2.57 -10.01 -20.76
N ASN A 168 1.27 -10.01 -21.08
CA ASN A 168 0.69 -9.39 -22.28
C ASN A 168 0.15 -7.96 -22.02
N GLY A 169 0.32 -7.44 -20.81
CA GLY A 169 -0.15 -6.10 -20.43
C GLY A 169 -1.36 -6.10 -19.48
N PRO A 170 -2.17 -5.03 -19.49
CA PRO A 170 -3.35 -4.92 -18.61
C PRO A 170 -4.36 -6.04 -18.87
N ILE A 171 -4.88 -6.63 -17.80
CA ILE A 171 -5.93 -7.64 -17.88
C ILE A 171 -7.28 -6.92 -18.06
N ASP A 172 -7.97 -7.22 -19.15
CA ASP A 172 -9.33 -6.72 -19.37
C ASP A 172 -10.36 -7.39 -18.45
N SER A 173 -11.59 -6.88 -18.44
CA SER A 173 -12.67 -7.41 -17.60
C SER A 173 -12.97 -8.89 -17.89
N ALA A 174 -12.86 -9.32 -19.15
CA ALA A 174 -13.11 -10.72 -19.52
C ALA A 174 -12.00 -11.65 -19.02
N GLY A 175 -10.74 -11.23 -19.16
CA GLY A 175 -9.57 -11.94 -18.62
C GLY A 175 -9.61 -12.02 -17.10
N PHE A 176 -9.98 -10.91 -16.43
CA PHE A 176 -10.16 -10.89 -14.98
C PHE A 176 -11.24 -11.88 -14.51
N LEU A 177 -12.41 -11.86 -15.17
CA LEU A 177 -13.49 -12.81 -14.84
C LEU A 177 -13.10 -14.28 -15.05
N LYS A 178 -12.20 -14.57 -16.00
CA LYS A 178 -11.64 -15.93 -16.19
C LYS A 178 -10.69 -16.32 -15.06
N ALA A 179 -9.90 -15.38 -14.57
CA ALA A 179 -8.89 -15.61 -13.53
C ALA A 179 -9.50 -15.85 -12.14
N VAL A 180 -10.65 -15.22 -11.83
CA VAL A 180 -11.27 -15.38 -10.50
C VAL A 180 -12.02 -16.71 -10.34
N PRO A 181 -12.13 -17.26 -9.10
CA PRO A 181 -12.88 -18.48 -8.81
C PRO A 181 -14.35 -18.40 -9.26
N LYS A 182 -14.94 -19.55 -9.63
CA LYS A 182 -16.34 -19.64 -10.09
C LYS A 182 -17.34 -18.95 -9.15
N LYS A 183 -17.17 -19.11 -7.83
CA LYS A 183 -18.03 -18.48 -6.81
C LYS A 183 -17.91 -16.95 -6.84
N THR A 184 -16.70 -16.43 -6.95
CA THR A 184 -16.46 -14.97 -7.08
C THR A 184 -17.08 -14.44 -8.37
N ARG A 185 -16.89 -15.14 -9.48
CA ARG A 185 -17.48 -14.79 -10.78
C ARG A 185 -19.00 -14.74 -10.73
N TYR A 186 -19.63 -15.68 -10.05
CA TYR A 186 -21.08 -15.70 -9.83
C TYR A 186 -21.54 -14.46 -9.06
N TYR A 187 -20.84 -14.10 -7.98
CA TYR A 187 -21.18 -12.90 -7.21
C TYR A 187 -20.95 -11.61 -7.99
N MET A 188 -19.94 -11.56 -8.83
CA MET A 188 -19.66 -10.38 -9.66
C MET A 188 -20.65 -10.22 -10.81
N GLY A 189 -21.15 -11.32 -11.39
CA GLY A 189 -22.00 -11.30 -12.58
C GLY A 189 -23.48 -11.07 -12.27
N SER A 190 -24.14 -12.07 -11.68
CA SER A 190 -25.60 -12.08 -11.56
C SER A 190 -26.12 -11.68 -10.18
N PHE A 191 -25.26 -11.68 -9.16
CA PHE A 191 -25.70 -11.50 -7.79
C PHE A 191 -26.23 -10.09 -7.50
N HIS A 192 -25.56 -9.05 -7.97
CA HIS A 192 -25.93 -7.68 -7.67
C HIS A 192 -27.11 -7.18 -8.50
N ASN A 193 -27.14 -7.47 -9.80
CA ASN A 193 -28.23 -7.01 -10.67
C ASN A 193 -29.60 -7.58 -10.29
N SER A 194 -29.65 -8.86 -9.89
CA SER A 194 -30.89 -9.52 -9.51
C SER A 194 -31.36 -9.21 -8.09
N LYS A 195 -30.50 -8.72 -7.22
CA LYS A 195 -30.80 -8.45 -5.80
C LYS A 195 -30.88 -6.98 -5.44
N GLY A 196 -30.96 -6.10 -6.42
CA GLY A 196 -31.07 -4.66 -6.20
C GLY A 196 -29.86 -4.04 -5.55
N ILE A 197 -28.63 -4.61 -5.73
CA ILE A 197 -27.40 -4.00 -5.27
C ILE A 197 -26.82 -3.14 -6.38
N GLU A 198 -26.54 -1.90 -6.06
CA GLU A 198 -25.92 -0.92 -6.93
C GLU A 198 -24.53 -0.57 -6.41
N PHE A 199 -23.53 -0.48 -7.29
CA PHE A 199 -22.20 0.04 -6.97
C PHE A 199 -22.08 1.46 -7.50
N ILE A 200 -21.83 2.39 -6.60
CA ILE A 200 -21.73 3.81 -6.87
C ILE A 200 -20.29 4.25 -6.66
N LYS A 201 -19.70 4.84 -7.67
CA LYS A 201 -18.43 5.56 -7.53
C LYS A 201 -18.72 6.93 -6.96
N ALA A 202 -18.16 7.24 -5.80
CA ALA A 202 -18.27 8.56 -5.20
C ALA A 202 -17.62 9.61 -6.10
N ASP A 203 -18.29 10.74 -6.31
CA ASP A 203 -17.70 11.87 -7.00
C ASP A 203 -16.54 12.47 -6.20
N PRO A 204 -15.51 13.06 -6.85
CA PRO A 204 -14.38 13.67 -6.16
C PRO A 204 -14.75 14.65 -5.06
N ASP A 205 -15.81 15.40 -5.25
CA ASP A 205 -16.28 16.43 -4.32
C ASP A 205 -17.39 15.96 -3.36
N ASP A 206 -17.76 14.67 -3.41
CA ASP A 206 -18.76 14.12 -2.52
C ASP A 206 -18.36 14.28 -1.05
N ASP A 207 -19.36 14.60 -0.25
CA ASP A 207 -19.28 14.51 1.20
C ASP A 207 -19.04 13.05 1.63
N LEU A 208 -18.01 12.84 2.45
CA LEU A 208 -17.64 11.51 2.94
C LEU A 208 -18.36 11.12 4.23
N SER A 209 -19.34 11.89 4.68
CA SER A 209 -20.07 11.65 5.95
C SER A 209 -20.70 10.26 6.00
N GLU A 210 -21.37 9.83 4.92
CA GLU A 210 -21.97 8.50 4.84
C GLU A 210 -20.94 7.38 4.84
N PHE A 211 -19.81 7.56 4.15
CA PHE A 211 -18.69 6.61 4.17
C PHE A 211 -18.13 6.45 5.59
N VAL A 212 -17.91 7.55 6.28
CA VAL A 212 -17.40 7.54 7.66
C VAL A 212 -18.42 6.97 8.62
N ARG A 213 -19.72 7.23 8.43
CA ARG A 213 -20.79 6.62 9.20
C ARG A 213 -20.78 5.09 9.10
N LEU A 214 -20.60 4.55 7.89
CA LEU A 214 -20.48 3.11 7.64
C LEU A 214 -19.21 2.51 8.28
N LEU A 215 -18.08 3.22 8.21
CA LEU A 215 -16.86 2.83 8.91
C LEU A 215 -17.07 2.78 10.43
N GLY A 216 -17.75 3.77 11.02
CA GLY A 216 -18.07 3.80 12.44
C GLY A 216 -18.91 2.60 12.90
N GLN A 217 -19.80 2.07 12.06
CA GLN A 217 -20.50 0.82 12.36
C GLN A 217 -19.55 -0.37 12.39
N THR A 218 -18.55 -0.40 11.51
CA THR A 218 -17.52 -1.44 11.49
C THR A 218 -16.63 -1.36 12.71
N GLU A 219 -16.23 -0.16 13.13
CA GLU A 219 -15.46 0.08 14.36
C GLU A 219 -16.17 -0.51 15.57
N LYS A 220 -17.45 -0.16 15.73
CA LYS A 220 -18.27 -0.66 16.86
C LYS A 220 -18.39 -2.19 16.83
N ARG A 221 -18.61 -2.78 15.67
CA ARG A 221 -18.79 -4.23 15.52
C ARG A 221 -17.50 -5.01 15.78
N GLN A 222 -16.34 -4.45 15.37
CA GLN A 222 -15.05 -5.14 15.44
C GLN A 222 -14.20 -4.73 16.65
N GLY A 223 -14.61 -3.70 17.40
CA GLY A 223 -13.84 -3.16 18.54
C GLY A 223 -12.49 -2.55 18.11
N ILE A 224 -12.43 -1.98 16.91
CA ILE A 224 -11.22 -1.35 16.35
C ILE A 224 -11.44 0.14 16.13
N SER A 225 -10.36 0.89 15.96
CA SER A 225 -10.41 2.30 15.55
C SER A 225 -9.88 2.42 14.13
N LEU A 226 -10.68 3.02 13.25
CA LEU A 226 -10.32 3.28 11.86
C LEU A 226 -9.93 4.76 11.67
N ARG A 227 -9.75 5.18 10.43
CA ARG A 227 -9.40 6.56 10.10
C ARG A 227 -10.65 7.43 9.99
N ASN A 228 -10.51 8.70 10.38
CA ASN A 228 -11.58 9.70 10.31
C ASN A 228 -11.76 10.26 8.89
N GLU A 229 -12.80 11.06 8.70
CA GLU A 229 -13.15 11.70 7.44
C GLU A 229 -12.01 12.55 6.86
N GLU A 230 -11.36 13.35 7.71
CA GLU A 230 -10.24 14.22 7.30
C GLU A 230 -9.10 13.43 6.65
N TYR A 231 -8.80 12.26 7.19
CA TYR A 231 -7.78 11.38 6.61
C TYR A 231 -8.13 10.94 5.19
N PHE A 232 -9.39 10.58 4.92
CA PHE A 232 -9.82 10.18 3.59
C PHE A 232 -9.90 11.37 2.63
N LYS A 233 -10.28 12.55 3.11
CA LYS A 233 -10.20 13.81 2.34
C LYS A 233 -8.77 14.12 1.93
N LYS A 234 -7.79 13.98 2.83
CA LYS A 234 -6.36 14.13 2.52
C LYS A 234 -5.89 13.13 1.45
N ILE A 235 -6.30 11.86 1.55
CA ILE A 235 -5.97 10.87 0.51
C ILE A 235 -6.55 11.30 -0.85
N ARG A 236 -7.82 11.67 -0.91
CA ARG A 236 -8.44 12.12 -2.17
C ARG A 236 -7.74 13.36 -2.74
N HIS A 237 -7.42 14.33 -1.90
CA HIS A 237 -6.72 15.53 -2.32
C HIS A 237 -5.32 15.20 -2.88
N ALA A 238 -4.52 14.43 -2.15
CA ALA A 238 -3.15 14.10 -2.53
C ALA A 238 -3.07 13.22 -3.78
N PHE A 239 -3.95 12.23 -3.91
CA PHE A 239 -3.89 11.24 -4.98
C PHE A 239 -4.82 11.56 -6.17
N GLY A 240 -5.76 12.49 -6.03
CA GLY A 240 -6.71 12.85 -7.08
C GLY A 240 -7.47 11.64 -7.63
N ASP A 241 -7.55 11.50 -8.94
CA ASP A 241 -8.27 10.41 -9.63
C ASP A 241 -7.75 9.01 -9.32
N ARG A 242 -6.58 8.90 -8.69
CA ARG A 242 -6.01 7.61 -8.23
C ARG A 242 -6.59 7.13 -6.89
N ALA A 243 -7.35 7.97 -6.19
CA ALA A 243 -8.02 7.62 -4.93
C ALA A 243 -9.52 7.58 -5.12
N VAL A 244 -10.07 6.41 -5.34
CA VAL A 244 -11.50 6.21 -5.63
C VAL A 244 -12.18 5.53 -4.45
N ILE A 245 -13.38 6.04 -4.10
CA ILE A 245 -14.25 5.44 -3.10
C ILE A 245 -15.49 4.89 -3.81
N TYR A 246 -15.86 3.66 -3.50
CA TYR A 246 -17.06 3.01 -3.99
C TYR A 246 -17.99 2.68 -2.83
N TYR A 247 -19.29 2.85 -3.07
CA TYR A 247 -20.36 2.42 -2.19
C TYR A 247 -21.11 1.24 -2.82
N ALA A 248 -21.56 0.31 -1.98
CA ALA A 248 -22.57 -0.64 -2.35
C ALA A 248 -23.90 -0.23 -1.66
N ARG A 249 -24.93 0.05 -2.45
CA ARG A 249 -26.28 0.37 -1.99
C ARG A 249 -27.21 -0.78 -2.31
N MET A 250 -27.98 -1.20 -1.31
CA MET A 250 -29.03 -2.19 -1.50
C MET A 250 -30.39 -1.48 -1.58
N HIS A 251 -31.12 -1.69 -2.66
CA HIS A 251 -32.51 -1.26 -2.83
C HIS A 251 -33.43 -2.36 -2.29
N LEU A 252 -34.00 -2.14 -1.12
CA LEU A 252 -34.76 -3.16 -0.41
C LEU A 252 -36.04 -3.57 -1.14
N ASP A 253 -36.71 -2.64 -1.83
CA ASP A 253 -37.84 -2.87 -2.69
C ASP A 253 -37.53 -3.88 -3.81
N ARG A 254 -36.48 -3.65 -4.56
CA ARG A 254 -36.00 -4.57 -5.61
C ARG A 254 -35.55 -5.93 -5.04
N TYR A 255 -35.02 -5.95 -3.82
CA TYR A 255 -34.65 -7.21 -3.16
C TYR A 255 -35.90 -8.00 -2.75
N VAL A 256 -36.95 -7.36 -2.26
CA VAL A 256 -38.23 -7.97 -1.93
C VAL A 256 -38.85 -8.58 -3.19
N GLU A 257 -38.97 -7.84 -4.29
CA GLU A 257 -39.44 -8.32 -5.59
C GLU A 257 -38.67 -9.56 -6.08
N TYR A 258 -37.34 -9.55 -5.92
CA TYR A 258 -36.52 -10.73 -6.24
C TYR A 258 -36.90 -11.94 -5.41
N LEU A 259 -37.12 -11.78 -4.09
CA LEU A 259 -37.49 -12.87 -3.19
C LEU A 259 -38.89 -13.40 -3.50
N GLU A 260 -39.85 -12.53 -3.77
CA GLU A 260 -41.20 -12.90 -4.18
C GLU A 260 -41.18 -13.71 -5.48
N GLY A 261 -40.38 -13.30 -6.47
CA GLY A 261 -40.16 -14.06 -7.70
C GLY A 261 -39.56 -15.44 -7.49
N LEU A 262 -38.69 -15.61 -6.48
CA LEU A 262 -38.14 -16.93 -6.12
C LEU A 262 -39.18 -17.81 -5.45
N ILE A 263 -40.05 -17.26 -4.60
CA ILE A 263 -41.12 -17.96 -3.92
C ILE A 263 -42.12 -18.49 -4.96
N ALA A 264 -42.57 -17.57 -5.87
CA ALA A 264 -43.51 -17.96 -6.94
C ALA A 264 -42.96 -19.07 -7.84
N LYS A 265 -41.68 -19.03 -8.19
CA LYS A 265 -41.05 -20.13 -8.97
C LYS A 265 -41.01 -21.44 -8.24
N LYS A 266 -40.89 -21.49 -6.91
CA LYS A 266 -40.90 -22.71 -6.11
C LYS A 266 -42.28 -23.26 -5.87
N GLN A 267 -43.30 -22.43 -5.88
CA GLN A 267 -44.70 -22.86 -5.74
C GLN A 267 -45.30 -23.48 -7.02
N ASN A 268 -44.64 -23.20 -8.15
CA ASN A 268 -45.05 -23.74 -9.47
C ASN A 268 -44.26 -25.01 -9.89
N ILE A 269 -43.48 -25.60 -8.97
CA ILE A 269 -42.82 -26.91 -9.10
C ILE A 269 -43.51 -27.92 -8.20
#